data_67fcda457b6f6c7e0a3580187c30f7df
#
_entry.id   67fcda457b6f6c7e0a3580187c30f7df
#
_cell.length_a   1.000
_cell.length_b   1.000
_cell.length_c   1.000
_cell.angle_alpha   90.00
_cell.angle_beta   90.00
_cell.angle_gamma   90.00
#
_symmetry.space_group_name_H-M   'P 1'
#
loop_
_entity.id
_entity.type
_entity.pdbx_description
1 polymer ?
#
loop_
_entity_poly.entity_id
_entity_poly.type
_entity_poly.pdbx_seq_one_letter_code
_entity_poly.pdbx_strand_id
1 'polypeptide(L)'
;MNLRNRTILIAGGSAGIGLAFALKFLELGNEVIVTGRRQTVLDEVKAKYPKLHTIQSDVADTAQIAALAKRMKAGFPKLDVLMNNAGIMLHKDLKVPAADLDGLMAEVNINVAGVIRMNSAFIDILTANKGTVINVSSALAFVPLPSAPIYSATKAAVHAYTQSLRFQLEETGVEVIELMPPTVKTDLAADITEGNGVTVITTDELVKQSFASLMAGALEIRPGQAKQLALMRRLAPNFINRQLWKASRKLVPVGVR
;
A
#
# COMPACT_ATOMS: atom_id res chain seq x y z
N MET A 1 8.56 -16.58 -4.20
CA MET A 1 8.99 -16.12 -2.84
C MET A 1 8.75 -17.21 -1.79
N ASN A 2 9.73 -17.49 -0.91
CA ASN A 2 9.47 -18.28 0.31
C ASN A 2 8.79 -17.37 1.34
N LEU A 3 7.65 -17.79 1.88
CA LEU A 3 6.81 -17.01 2.80
C LEU A 3 6.95 -17.44 4.27
N ARG A 4 7.96 -18.23 4.61
CA ARG A 4 8.20 -18.73 5.99
C ARG A 4 9.60 -18.36 6.47
N ASN A 5 9.75 -18.25 7.80
CA ASN A 5 11.03 -17.94 8.47
C ASN A 5 11.65 -16.62 7.98
N ARG A 6 10.81 -15.61 7.75
CA ARG A 6 11.19 -14.27 7.33
C ARG A 6 11.08 -13.29 8.48
N THR A 7 11.85 -12.21 8.41
CA THR A 7 11.68 -11.02 9.23
C THR A 7 11.08 -9.92 8.36
N ILE A 8 9.87 -9.47 8.69
CA ILE A 8 9.01 -8.67 7.83
C ILE A 8 8.67 -7.35 8.49
N LEU A 9 8.93 -6.23 7.81
CA LEU A 9 8.49 -4.89 8.22
C LEU A 9 7.33 -4.44 7.34
N ILE A 10 6.20 -4.06 7.95
CA ILE A 10 5.01 -3.57 7.26
C ILE A 10 4.73 -2.12 7.69
N ALA A 11 4.98 -1.17 6.81
CA ALA A 11 4.59 0.22 7.02
C ALA A 11 3.07 0.36 6.84
N GLY A 12 2.38 0.95 7.84
CA GLY A 12 0.92 0.99 7.88
C GLY A 12 0.30 -0.36 8.21
N GLY A 13 0.95 -1.16 9.07
CA GLY A 13 0.51 -2.49 9.46
C GLY A 13 -0.43 -2.54 10.67
N SER A 14 -0.88 -1.39 11.19
CA SER A 14 -1.74 -1.34 12.38
C SER A 14 -3.24 -1.46 12.09
N ALA A 15 -3.66 -1.45 10.83
CA ALA A 15 -5.07 -1.56 10.44
C ALA A 15 -5.23 -2.08 8.99
N GLY A 16 -6.46 -2.40 8.60
CA GLY A 16 -6.86 -2.69 7.24
C GLY A 16 -6.01 -3.76 6.55
N ILE A 17 -5.58 -3.49 5.32
CA ILE A 17 -4.80 -4.41 4.48
C ILE A 17 -3.48 -4.79 5.18
N GLY A 18 -2.75 -3.80 5.71
CA GLY A 18 -1.45 -4.06 6.34
C GLY A 18 -1.55 -4.99 7.55
N LEU A 19 -2.56 -4.82 8.40
CA LEU A 19 -2.79 -5.70 9.54
C LEU A 19 -3.18 -7.12 9.09
N ALA A 20 -4.04 -7.24 8.07
CA ALA A 20 -4.43 -8.55 7.56
C ALA A 20 -3.22 -9.33 7.00
N PHE A 21 -2.33 -8.66 6.26
CA PHE A 21 -1.06 -9.25 5.82
C PHE A 21 -0.16 -9.61 6.99
N ALA A 22 -0.03 -8.73 8.00
CA ALA A 22 0.78 -8.97 9.19
C ALA A 22 0.33 -10.25 9.91
N LEU A 23 -0.97 -10.42 10.11
CA LEU A 23 -1.53 -11.61 10.78
C LEU A 23 -1.30 -12.88 9.96
N LYS A 24 -1.45 -12.81 8.64
CA LYS A 24 -1.19 -13.98 7.78
C LYS A 24 0.29 -14.35 7.76
N PHE A 25 1.20 -13.39 7.72
CA PHE A 25 2.63 -13.67 7.84
C PHE A 25 2.98 -14.25 9.21
N LEU A 26 2.37 -13.73 10.29
CA LEU A 26 2.56 -14.26 11.65
C LEU A 26 2.09 -15.71 11.77
N GLU A 27 0.93 -16.04 11.18
CA GLU A 27 0.39 -17.42 11.12
C GLU A 27 1.37 -18.39 10.44
N LEU A 28 2.11 -17.90 9.43
CA LEU A 28 3.12 -18.70 8.73
C LEU A 28 4.46 -18.83 9.47
N GLY A 29 4.55 -18.33 10.72
CA GLY A 29 5.73 -18.45 11.57
C GLY A 29 6.82 -17.41 11.30
N ASN A 30 6.47 -16.27 10.71
CA ASN A 30 7.41 -15.18 10.47
C ASN A 30 7.53 -14.25 11.68
N GLU A 31 8.67 -13.57 11.81
CA GLU A 31 8.84 -12.44 12.71
C GLU A 31 8.29 -11.17 12.00
N VAL A 32 7.25 -10.55 12.60
CA VAL A 32 6.53 -9.47 11.94
C VAL A 32 6.56 -8.19 12.77
N ILE A 33 7.04 -7.12 12.16
CA ILE A 33 7.09 -5.78 12.70
C ILE A 33 6.10 -4.91 11.93
N VAL A 34 5.20 -4.22 12.63
CA VAL A 34 4.25 -3.29 12.04
C VAL A 34 4.50 -1.89 12.51
N THR A 35 4.37 -0.91 11.61
CA THR A 35 4.44 0.50 11.97
C THR A 35 3.15 1.23 11.70
N GLY A 36 2.95 2.33 12.41
CA GLY A 36 1.82 3.24 12.25
C GLY A 36 2.08 4.55 13.01
N ARG A 37 1.28 5.57 12.72
CA ARG A 37 1.42 6.90 13.34
C ARG A 37 0.80 6.99 14.73
N ARG A 38 -0.28 6.25 14.98
CA ARG A 38 -1.09 6.33 16.20
C ARG A 38 -0.60 5.28 17.20
N GLN A 39 0.04 5.75 18.28
CA GLN A 39 0.54 4.87 19.34
C GLN A 39 -0.59 4.06 19.98
N THR A 40 -1.74 4.68 20.27
CA THR A 40 -2.89 4.00 20.86
C THR A 40 -3.36 2.80 20.06
N VAL A 41 -3.44 2.94 18.72
CA VAL A 41 -3.82 1.81 17.83
C VAL A 41 -2.76 0.73 17.81
N LEU A 42 -1.48 1.09 17.88
CA LEU A 42 -0.38 0.12 17.97
C LEU A 42 -0.41 -0.65 19.30
N ASP A 43 -0.77 0.01 20.40
CA ASP A 43 -0.91 -0.60 21.72
C ASP A 43 -2.09 -1.59 21.74
N GLU A 44 -3.23 -1.23 21.15
CA GLU A 44 -4.39 -2.12 20.97
C GLU A 44 -4.03 -3.35 20.13
N VAL A 45 -3.32 -3.15 19.01
CA VAL A 45 -2.83 -4.25 18.15
C VAL A 45 -1.88 -5.15 18.92
N LYS A 46 -0.94 -4.57 19.68
CA LYS A 46 0.01 -5.33 20.50
C LYS A 46 -0.69 -6.13 21.60
N ALA A 47 -1.68 -5.55 22.27
CA ALA A 47 -2.47 -6.23 23.29
C ALA A 47 -3.24 -7.42 22.70
N LYS A 48 -3.85 -7.23 21.52
CA LYS A 48 -4.62 -8.28 20.84
C LYS A 48 -3.75 -9.38 20.20
N TYR A 49 -2.58 -9.00 19.69
CA TYR A 49 -1.64 -9.88 18.99
C TYR A 49 -0.22 -9.75 19.58
N PRO A 50 0.03 -10.34 20.77
CA PRO A 50 1.29 -10.15 21.52
C PRO A 50 2.56 -10.57 20.77
N LYS A 51 2.45 -11.42 19.76
CA LYS A 51 3.59 -11.85 18.92
C LYS A 51 4.00 -10.82 17.87
N LEU A 52 3.14 -9.82 17.55
CA LEU A 52 3.53 -8.73 16.67
C LEU A 52 4.46 -7.76 17.39
N HIS A 53 5.50 -7.30 16.71
CA HIS A 53 6.28 -6.14 17.14
C HIS A 53 5.62 -4.87 16.59
N THR A 54 5.40 -3.89 17.45
CA THR A 54 4.80 -2.60 17.06
C THR A 54 5.81 -1.48 17.28
N ILE A 55 5.96 -0.60 16.29
CA ILE A 55 6.86 0.55 16.35
C ILE A 55 6.12 1.76 15.80
N GLN A 56 6.06 2.85 16.58
CA GLN A 56 5.54 4.12 16.08
C GLN A 56 6.50 4.71 15.05
N SER A 57 5.97 5.01 13.84
CA SER A 57 6.72 5.72 12.81
C SER A 57 5.75 6.29 11.76
N ASP A 58 6.02 7.53 11.35
CA ASP A 58 5.32 8.19 10.25
C ASP A 58 6.19 8.17 8.99
N VAL A 59 5.68 7.62 7.90
CA VAL A 59 6.38 7.57 6.60
C VAL A 59 6.51 8.95 5.94
N ALA A 60 5.79 9.96 6.43
CA ALA A 60 5.94 11.34 6.00
C ALA A 60 7.10 12.05 6.69
N ASP A 61 7.60 11.54 7.83
CA ASP A 61 8.64 12.12 8.65
C ASP A 61 9.99 11.43 8.41
N THR A 62 10.94 12.17 7.83
CA THR A 62 12.25 11.63 7.49
C THR A 62 13.10 11.27 8.72
N ALA A 63 12.94 11.99 9.83
CA ALA A 63 13.67 11.69 11.06
C ALA A 63 13.16 10.40 11.71
N GLN A 64 11.85 10.18 11.71
CA GLN A 64 11.25 8.94 12.21
C GLN A 64 11.62 7.73 11.33
N ILE A 65 11.69 7.89 10.01
CA ILE A 65 12.17 6.82 9.10
C ILE A 65 13.64 6.48 9.41
N ALA A 66 14.50 7.47 9.58
CA ALA A 66 15.91 7.25 9.93
C ALA A 66 16.08 6.54 11.28
N ALA A 67 15.30 6.95 12.30
CA ALA A 67 15.27 6.30 13.59
C ALA A 67 14.76 4.84 13.49
N LEU A 68 13.72 4.60 12.69
CA LEU A 68 13.20 3.27 12.41
C LEU A 68 14.26 2.39 11.76
N ALA A 69 14.95 2.88 10.71
CA ALA A 69 16.00 2.13 10.02
C ALA A 69 17.14 1.75 10.97
N LYS A 70 17.59 2.69 11.83
CA LYS A 70 18.60 2.41 12.87
C LYS A 70 18.13 1.33 13.85
N ARG A 71 16.88 1.42 14.31
CA ARG A 71 16.27 0.43 15.22
C ARG A 71 16.16 -0.95 14.59
N MET A 72 15.74 -1.01 13.31
CA MET A 72 15.62 -2.27 12.56
C MET A 72 16.97 -2.93 12.35
N LYS A 73 18.00 -2.19 11.96
CA LYS A 73 19.37 -2.72 11.79
C LYS A 73 19.93 -3.31 13.09
N ALA A 74 19.66 -2.68 14.24
CA ALA A 74 20.14 -3.13 15.54
C ALA A 74 19.35 -4.33 16.09
N GLY A 75 18.01 -4.28 16.01
CA GLY A 75 17.13 -5.26 16.65
C GLY A 75 16.69 -6.41 15.72
N PHE A 76 16.67 -6.18 14.39
CA PHE A 76 16.17 -7.11 13.39
C PHE A 76 17.11 -7.22 12.18
N PRO A 77 18.39 -7.61 12.37
CA PRO A 77 19.40 -7.59 11.31
C PRO A 77 19.09 -8.57 10.17
N LYS A 78 18.16 -9.50 10.37
CA LYS A 78 17.68 -10.44 9.35
C LYS A 78 16.47 -9.92 8.57
N LEU A 79 16.14 -8.62 8.70
CA LEU A 79 15.04 -8.02 7.92
C LEU A 79 15.23 -8.31 6.43
N ASP A 80 14.30 -9.05 5.88
CA ASP A 80 14.37 -9.50 4.49
C ASP A 80 13.07 -9.23 3.69
N VAL A 81 12.02 -8.68 4.33
CA VAL A 81 10.82 -8.22 3.61
C VAL A 81 10.40 -6.83 4.11
N LEU A 82 10.30 -5.89 3.19
CA LEU A 82 9.68 -4.57 3.42
C LEU A 82 8.38 -4.46 2.64
N MET A 83 7.26 -4.28 3.34
CA MET A 83 5.97 -4.00 2.72
C MET A 83 5.57 -2.54 2.95
N ASN A 84 5.58 -1.74 1.88
CA ASN A 84 5.14 -0.36 1.88
C ASN A 84 3.63 -0.29 1.61
N ASN A 85 2.83 -0.34 2.69
CA ASN A 85 1.37 -0.33 2.63
C ASN A 85 0.75 0.98 3.15
N ALA A 86 1.48 1.79 3.92
CA ALA A 86 0.98 3.05 4.43
C ALA A 86 0.44 3.94 3.31
N GLY A 87 -0.74 4.50 3.51
CA GLY A 87 -1.37 5.37 2.53
C GLY A 87 -2.66 6.01 3.05
N ILE A 88 -3.05 7.10 2.43
CA ILE A 88 -4.32 7.79 2.65
C ILE A 88 -5.01 8.02 1.32
N MET A 89 -6.34 8.16 1.35
CA MET A 89 -7.16 8.52 0.20
C MET A 89 -8.15 9.61 0.62
N LEU A 90 -8.19 10.71 -0.13
CA LEU A 90 -9.06 11.83 0.12
C LEU A 90 -9.93 12.11 -1.11
N HIS A 91 -11.23 12.27 -0.89
CA HIS A 91 -12.12 12.75 -1.94
C HIS A 91 -11.97 14.28 -2.07
N LYS A 92 -11.80 14.77 -3.29
CA LYS A 92 -11.58 16.20 -3.58
C LYS A 92 -12.42 16.66 -4.77
N ASP A 93 -13.04 17.81 -4.63
CA ASP A 93 -13.61 18.55 -5.76
C ASP A 93 -12.62 19.64 -6.21
N LEU A 94 -11.89 19.36 -7.28
CA LEU A 94 -10.87 20.27 -7.82
C LEU A 94 -11.46 21.51 -8.51
N LYS A 95 -12.78 21.63 -8.61
CA LYS A 95 -13.44 22.86 -9.07
C LYS A 95 -13.47 23.94 -7.98
N VAL A 96 -13.25 23.53 -6.73
CA VAL A 96 -13.18 24.42 -5.58
C VAL A 96 -11.71 24.67 -5.25
N PRO A 97 -11.24 25.93 -5.20
CA PRO A 97 -9.87 26.23 -4.78
C PRO A 97 -9.58 25.66 -3.38
N ALA A 98 -8.39 25.08 -3.21
CA ALA A 98 -7.96 24.59 -1.92
C ALA A 98 -7.59 25.75 -0.99
N ALA A 99 -8.15 25.75 0.21
CA ALA A 99 -7.77 26.72 1.25
C ALA A 99 -6.38 26.40 1.87
N ASP A 100 -5.98 25.13 1.82
CA ASP A 100 -4.70 24.64 2.33
C ASP A 100 -3.99 23.86 1.22
N LEU A 101 -2.99 24.48 0.59
CA LEU A 101 -2.19 23.87 -0.49
C LEU A 101 -1.23 22.79 0.06
N ASP A 102 -0.70 22.95 1.26
CA ASP A 102 0.19 21.95 1.89
C ASP A 102 -0.61 20.68 2.26
N GLY A 103 -1.79 20.84 2.84
CA GLY A 103 -2.70 19.72 3.11
C GLY A 103 -3.18 19.02 1.84
N LEU A 104 -3.28 19.73 0.70
CA LEU A 104 -3.57 19.14 -0.59
C LEU A 104 -2.49 18.12 -1.02
N MET A 105 -1.24 18.35 -0.63
CA MET A 105 -0.10 17.48 -0.96
C MET A 105 0.11 16.31 0.01
N ALA A 106 -0.73 16.17 1.04
CA ALA A 106 -0.57 15.13 2.05
C ALA A 106 -0.54 13.70 1.44
N GLU A 107 -1.39 13.42 0.44
CA GLU A 107 -1.39 12.12 -0.26
C GLU A 107 -0.07 11.88 -1.02
N VAL A 108 0.51 12.91 -1.63
CA VAL A 108 1.80 12.80 -2.33
C VAL A 108 2.91 12.50 -1.34
N ASN A 109 2.92 13.20 -0.20
CA ASN A 109 3.96 13.05 0.82
C ASN A 109 3.92 11.67 1.49
N ILE A 110 2.73 11.12 1.74
CA ILE A 110 2.56 9.80 2.37
C ILE A 110 2.69 8.69 1.33
N ASN A 111 1.87 8.74 0.25
CA ASN A 111 1.72 7.62 -0.66
C ASN A 111 2.89 7.46 -1.63
N VAL A 112 3.60 8.54 -1.98
CA VAL A 112 4.72 8.53 -2.94
C VAL A 112 6.04 8.74 -2.22
N ALA A 113 6.23 9.92 -1.60
CA ALA A 113 7.49 10.23 -0.96
C ALA A 113 7.80 9.27 0.20
N GLY A 114 6.77 8.85 0.96
CA GLY A 114 6.90 7.82 2.00
C GLY A 114 7.44 6.50 1.46
N VAL A 115 6.88 6.00 0.35
CA VAL A 115 7.35 4.75 -0.29
C VAL A 115 8.80 4.87 -0.76
N ILE A 116 9.17 5.99 -1.41
CA ILE A 116 10.53 6.23 -1.89
C ILE A 116 11.51 6.29 -0.72
N ARG A 117 11.17 7.04 0.35
CA ARG A 117 12.01 7.17 1.55
C ARG A 117 12.21 5.84 2.26
N MET A 118 11.15 5.06 2.44
CA MET A 118 11.23 3.74 3.06
C MET A 118 12.10 2.80 2.23
N ASN A 119 11.92 2.69 0.92
CA ASN A 119 12.78 1.88 0.08
C ASN A 119 14.24 2.31 0.19
N SER A 120 14.53 3.61 0.13
CA SER A 120 15.89 4.15 0.26
C SER A 120 16.53 3.86 1.62
N ALA A 121 15.76 3.97 2.72
CA ALA A 121 16.26 3.76 4.07
C ALA A 121 16.58 2.29 4.40
N PHE A 122 15.97 1.35 3.67
CA PHE A 122 16.09 -0.08 3.95
C PHE A 122 16.79 -0.88 2.86
N ILE A 123 17.21 -0.25 1.75
CA ILE A 123 17.75 -0.98 0.60
C ILE A 123 19.04 -1.74 0.94
N ASP A 124 19.88 -1.20 1.79
CA ASP A 124 21.15 -1.81 2.18
C ASP A 124 20.95 -3.11 2.98
N ILE A 125 20.05 -3.11 3.96
CA ILE A 125 19.74 -4.32 4.74
C ILE A 125 19.01 -5.37 3.88
N LEU A 126 18.14 -4.93 2.98
CA LEU A 126 17.44 -5.82 2.04
C LEU A 126 18.42 -6.44 1.03
N THR A 127 19.38 -5.67 0.53
CA THR A 127 20.44 -6.19 -0.36
C THR A 127 21.31 -7.22 0.35
N ALA A 128 21.74 -6.92 1.59
CA ALA A 128 22.54 -7.84 2.39
C ALA A 128 21.83 -9.17 2.64
N ASN A 129 20.51 -9.17 2.79
CA ASN A 129 19.68 -10.34 3.06
C ASN A 129 19.04 -10.95 1.79
N LYS A 130 19.31 -10.43 0.58
CA LYS A 130 18.65 -10.82 -0.68
C LYS A 130 17.13 -10.83 -0.51
N GLY A 131 16.62 -9.73 0.00
CA GLY A 131 15.25 -9.59 0.48
C GLY A 131 14.24 -9.27 -0.61
N THR A 132 13.08 -8.83 -0.16
CA THR A 132 11.93 -8.50 -1.01
C THR A 132 11.34 -7.16 -0.60
N VAL A 133 11.07 -6.30 -1.58
CA VAL A 133 10.22 -5.11 -1.44
C VAL A 133 8.84 -5.43 -1.98
N ILE A 134 7.79 -5.13 -1.21
CA ILE A 134 6.39 -5.19 -1.65
C ILE A 134 5.81 -3.78 -1.59
N ASN A 135 5.63 -3.13 -2.73
CA ASN A 135 4.97 -1.82 -2.80
C ASN A 135 3.47 -2.00 -3.06
N VAL A 136 2.64 -1.39 -2.22
CA VAL A 136 1.19 -1.43 -2.38
C VAL A 136 0.72 -0.21 -3.15
N SER A 137 0.43 -0.40 -4.44
CA SER A 137 -0.21 0.59 -5.29
C SER A 137 -1.74 0.46 -5.23
N SER A 138 -2.43 0.36 -6.34
CA SER A 138 -3.88 0.16 -6.44
C SER A 138 -4.29 -0.17 -7.87
N ALA A 139 -5.45 -0.77 -8.06
CA ALA A 139 -6.12 -0.80 -9.37
C ALA A 139 -6.37 0.61 -9.95
N LEU A 140 -6.48 1.61 -9.06
CA LEU A 140 -6.64 3.02 -9.45
C LEU A 140 -5.36 3.64 -10.04
N ALA A 141 -4.24 2.93 -10.04
CA ALA A 141 -3.06 3.30 -10.83
C ALA A 141 -3.32 3.19 -12.34
N PHE A 142 -4.21 2.29 -12.75
CA PHE A 142 -4.57 2.09 -14.17
C PHE A 142 -5.81 2.88 -14.58
N VAL A 143 -6.82 2.90 -13.73
CA VAL A 143 -8.10 3.57 -14.03
C VAL A 143 -8.37 4.58 -12.91
N PRO A 144 -8.10 5.88 -13.13
CA PRO A 144 -8.21 6.88 -12.09
C PRO A 144 -9.66 7.04 -11.63
N LEU A 145 -9.84 7.20 -10.32
CA LEU A 145 -11.11 7.52 -9.68
C LEU A 145 -11.29 9.04 -9.64
N PRO A 146 -12.25 9.61 -10.37
CA PRO A 146 -12.37 11.07 -10.47
C PRO A 146 -12.70 11.79 -9.15
N SER A 147 -13.30 11.11 -8.17
CA SER A 147 -13.53 11.67 -6.84
C SER A 147 -12.27 11.67 -5.95
N ALA A 148 -11.24 10.91 -6.31
CA ALA A 148 -9.96 10.86 -5.61
C ALA A 148 -8.79 11.03 -6.60
N PRO A 149 -8.68 12.19 -7.25
CA PRO A 149 -7.76 12.40 -8.36
C PRO A 149 -6.29 12.36 -7.90
N ILE A 150 -5.98 12.94 -6.74
CA ILE A 150 -4.61 12.96 -6.20
C ILE A 150 -4.21 11.53 -5.78
N TYR A 151 -5.08 10.80 -5.08
CA TYR A 151 -4.84 9.39 -4.75
C TYR A 151 -4.49 8.56 -5.97
N SER A 152 -5.30 8.66 -7.03
CA SER A 152 -5.08 7.93 -8.27
C SER A 152 -3.73 8.27 -8.90
N ALA A 153 -3.37 9.57 -8.93
CA ALA A 153 -2.07 10.02 -9.40
C ALA A 153 -0.92 9.47 -8.54
N THR A 154 -1.06 9.44 -7.19
CA THR A 154 -0.04 8.87 -6.32
C THR A 154 0.15 7.37 -6.56
N LYS A 155 -0.93 6.62 -6.79
CA LYS A 155 -0.84 5.18 -7.06
C LYS A 155 -0.26 4.87 -8.44
N ALA A 156 -0.52 5.71 -9.44
CA ALA A 156 0.16 5.64 -10.73
C ALA A 156 1.67 5.95 -10.61
N ALA A 157 2.04 6.92 -9.78
CA ALA A 157 3.44 7.23 -9.50
C ALA A 157 4.15 6.04 -8.80
N VAL A 158 3.52 5.40 -7.81
CA VAL A 158 4.07 4.20 -7.14
C VAL A 158 4.22 3.05 -8.13
N HIS A 159 3.27 2.85 -9.04
CA HIS A 159 3.35 1.84 -10.10
C HIS A 159 4.59 2.06 -10.98
N ALA A 160 4.75 3.26 -11.54
CA ALA A 160 5.90 3.60 -12.38
C ALA A 160 7.25 3.49 -11.62
N TYR A 161 7.28 3.97 -10.37
CA TYR A 161 8.44 3.86 -9.50
C TYR A 161 8.82 2.40 -9.23
N THR A 162 7.83 1.54 -8.93
CA THR A 162 8.07 0.13 -8.64
C THR A 162 8.64 -0.62 -9.83
N GLN A 163 8.16 -0.32 -11.05
CA GLN A 163 8.72 -0.89 -12.26
C GLN A 163 10.18 -0.48 -12.46
N SER A 164 10.49 0.80 -12.31
CA SER A 164 11.87 1.30 -12.43
C SER A 164 12.79 0.71 -11.35
N LEU A 165 12.31 0.64 -10.09
CA LEU A 165 13.05 0.07 -8.97
C LEU A 165 13.39 -1.40 -9.22
N ARG A 166 12.49 -2.18 -9.81
CA ARG A 166 12.71 -3.59 -10.14
C ARG A 166 13.91 -3.78 -11.05
N PHE A 167 14.02 -2.97 -12.11
CA PHE A 167 15.18 -3.03 -13.01
C PHE A 167 16.48 -2.57 -12.35
N GLN A 168 16.43 -1.50 -11.53
CA GLN A 168 17.63 -1.01 -10.83
C GLN A 168 18.18 -2.01 -9.82
N LEU A 169 17.34 -2.87 -9.25
CA LEU A 169 17.73 -3.84 -8.23
C LEU A 169 17.97 -5.26 -8.78
N GLU A 170 17.84 -5.47 -10.08
CA GLU A 170 17.93 -6.81 -10.71
C GLU A 170 19.20 -7.57 -10.32
N GLU A 171 20.35 -6.88 -10.30
CA GLU A 171 21.65 -7.51 -9.99
C GLU A 171 21.94 -7.63 -8.48
N THR A 172 21.10 -7.02 -7.62
CA THR A 172 21.32 -7.00 -6.17
C THR A 172 20.79 -8.25 -5.45
N GLY A 173 19.95 -9.03 -6.13
CA GLY A 173 19.21 -10.14 -5.54
C GLY A 173 17.98 -9.71 -4.73
N VAL A 174 17.63 -8.43 -4.71
CA VAL A 174 16.39 -7.93 -4.09
C VAL A 174 15.23 -8.09 -5.07
N GLU A 175 14.21 -8.83 -4.65
CA GLU A 175 12.97 -8.98 -5.43
C GLU A 175 12.05 -7.77 -5.19
N VAL A 176 11.46 -7.21 -6.26
CA VAL A 176 10.53 -6.08 -6.17
C VAL A 176 9.16 -6.47 -6.69
N ILE A 177 8.20 -6.54 -5.78
CA ILE A 177 6.83 -6.96 -6.03
C ILE A 177 5.89 -5.76 -5.91
N GLU A 178 4.89 -5.69 -6.77
CA GLU A 178 3.81 -4.75 -6.68
C GLU A 178 2.50 -5.45 -6.35
N LEU A 179 1.83 -5.01 -5.27
CA LEU A 179 0.47 -5.40 -4.94
C LEU A 179 -0.48 -4.29 -5.35
N MET A 180 -1.46 -4.61 -6.19
CA MET A 180 -2.44 -3.69 -6.77
C MET A 180 -3.86 -4.06 -6.33
N PRO A 181 -4.28 -3.73 -5.09
CA PRO A 181 -5.60 -4.08 -4.60
C PRO A 181 -6.72 -3.41 -5.40
N PRO A 182 -7.87 -4.07 -5.58
CA PRO A 182 -9.12 -3.42 -5.95
C PRO A 182 -9.71 -2.68 -4.73
N THR A 183 -10.99 -2.35 -4.75
CA THR A 183 -11.69 -1.84 -3.56
C THR A 183 -11.76 -2.93 -2.49
N VAL A 184 -11.24 -2.64 -1.31
CA VAL A 184 -11.20 -3.56 -0.16
C VAL A 184 -11.94 -2.94 1.01
N LYS A 185 -12.75 -3.74 1.70
CA LYS A 185 -13.52 -3.31 2.88
C LYS A 185 -12.57 -2.92 4.02
N THR A 186 -12.27 -1.62 4.10
CA THR A 186 -11.37 -0.98 5.08
C THR A 186 -11.85 0.44 5.35
N ASP A 187 -11.36 1.06 6.42
CA ASP A 187 -11.65 2.47 6.72
C ASP A 187 -11.24 3.41 5.59
N LEU A 188 -10.17 3.08 4.86
CA LEU A 188 -9.70 3.88 3.71
C LEU A 188 -10.75 3.98 2.59
N ALA A 189 -11.60 2.98 2.44
CA ALA A 189 -12.60 2.88 1.39
C ALA A 189 -14.03 2.80 1.96
N ALA A 190 -14.23 3.28 3.18
CA ALA A 190 -15.53 3.20 3.88
C ALA A 190 -16.68 3.86 3.10
N ASP A 191 -16.38 4.92 2.36
CA ASP A 191 -17.35 5.67 1.54
C ASP A 191 -17.66 5.01 0.19
N ILE A 192 -16.89 3.97 -0.19
CA ILE A 192 -17.10 3.26 -1.46
C ILE A 192 -18.00 2.05 -1.21
N THR A 193 -19.18 2.08 -1.78
CA THR A 193 -20.16 0.99 -1.69
C THR A 193 -20.13 0.08 -2.91
N GLU A 194 -20.48 -1.19 -2.71
CA GLU A 194 -20.66 -2.14 -3.77
C GLU A 194 -21.80 -1.75 -4.71
N GLY A 195 -21.64 -1.99 -6.01
CA GLY A 195 -22.63 -1.66 -7.03
C GLY A 195 -22.04 -0.80 -8.15
N ASN A 196 -22.83 -0.55 -9.21
CA ASN A 196 -22.41 0.24 -10.39
C ASN A 196 -21.09 -0.21 -11.03
N GLY A 197 -20.79 -1.52 -10.98
CA GLY A 197 -19.56 -2.09 -11.51
C GLY A 197 -18.37 -2.09 -10.53
N VAL A 198 -18.57 -1.66 -9.29
CA VAL A 198 -17.59 -1.76 -8.20
C VAL A 198 -17.86 -3.01 -7.39
N THR A 199 -16.85 -3.88 -7.29
CA THR A 199 -16.85 -5.03 -6.39
C THR A 199 -15.96 -4.73 -5.20
N VAL A 200 -16.48 -4.96 -3.99
CA VAL A 200 -15.75 -4.79 -2.74
C VAL A 200 -15.37 -6.17 -2.21
N ILE A 201 -14.09 -6.43 -2.05
CA ILE A 201 -13.62 -7.69 -1.43
C ILE A 201 -13.23 -7.46 0.02
N THR A 202 -13.24 -8.54 0.81
CA THR A 202 -12.75 -8.50 2.20
C THR A 202 -11.22 -8.48 2.25
N THR A 203 -10.65 -8.09 3.39
CA THR A 203 -9.20 -8.20 3.62
C THR A 203 -8.72 -9.66 3.55
N ASP A 204 -9.52 -10.61 4.00
CA ASP A 204 -9.18 -12.03 3.97
C ASP A 204 -9.13 -12.59 2.55
N GLU A 205 -10.10 -12.20 1.70
CA GLU A 205 -10.09 -12.54 0.28
C GLU A 205 -8.89 -11.93 -0.45
N LEU A 206 -8.57 -10.66 -0.17
CA LEU A 206 -7.38 -10.02 -0.70
C LEU A 206 -6.10 -10.80 -0.33
N VAL A 207 -5.93 -11.10 0.96
CA VAL A 207 -4.78 -11.84 1.48
C VAL A 207 -4.69 -13.20 0.84
N LYS A 208 -5.79 -13.97 0.78
CA LYS A 208 -5.83 -15.31 0.17
C LYS A 208 -5.36 -15.27 -1.29
N GLN A 209 -5.89 -14.35 -2.10
CA GLN A 209 -5.52 -14.23 -3.51
C GLN A 209 -4.08 -13.75 -3.70
N SER A 210 -3.64 -12.81 -2.84
CA SER A 210 -2.29 -12.27 -2.90
C SER A 210 -1.25 -13.31 -2.53
N PHE A 211 -1.48 -14.10 -1.48
CA PHE A 211 -0.55 -15.15 -1.06
C PHE A 211 -0.45 -16.27 -2.11
N ALA A 212 -1.54 -16.64 -2.77
CA ALA A 212 -1.48 -17.57 -3.90
C ALA A 212 -0.58 -17.05 -5.03
N SER A 213 -0.68 -15.77 -5.35
CA SER A 213 0.17 -15.13 -6.37
C SER A 213 1.63 -15.02 -5.94
N LEU A 214 1.89 -14.66 -4.66
CA LEU A 214 3.25 -14.62 -4.07
C LEU A 214 3.92 -15.99 -4.13
N MET A 215 3.20 -17.07 -3.79
CA MET A 215 3.71 -18.44 -3.87
C MET A 215 4.00 -18.86 -5.31
N ALA A 216 3.23 -18.36 -6.29
CA ALA A 216 3.46 -18.59 -7.71
C ALA A 216 4.60 -17.74 -8.31
N GLY A 217 5.27 -16.88 -7.50
CA GLY A 217 6.37 -16.04 -7.95
C GLY A 217 5.95 -14.83 -8.78
N ALA A 218 4.71 -14.35 -8.64
CA ALA A 218 4.23 -13.20 -9.40
C ALA A 218 4.86 -11.90 -8.88
N LEU A 219 5.44 -11.11 -9.77
CA LEU A 219 6.00 -9.79 -9.46
C LEU A 219 4.93 -8.68 -9.46
N GLU A 220 3.80 -8.92 -10.11
CA GLU A 220 2.65 -8.01 -10.13
C GLU A 220 1.40 -8.77 -9.72
N ILE A 221 0.82 -8.39 -8.59
CA ILE A 221 -0.31 -9.05 -7.97
C ILE A 221 -1.54 -8.18 -8.12
N ARG A 222 -2.52 -8.65 -8.92
CA ARG A 222 -3.77 -7.94 -9.24
C ARG A 222 -4.98 -8.77 -8.77
N PRO A 223 -5.34 -8.74 -7.49
CA PRO A 223 -6.44 -9.52 -6.96
C PRO A 223 -7.80 -9.00 -7.44
N GLY A 224 -8.80 -9.90 -7.50
CA GLY A 224 -10.17 -9.55 -7.79
C GLY A 224 -10.34 -8.73 -9.07
N GLN A 225 -11.08 -7.63 -8.97
CA GLN A 225 -11.41 -6.76 -10.10
C GLN A 225 -10.18 -6.00 -10.68
N ALA A 226 -9.06 -5.93 -9.97
CA ALA A 226 -7.87 -5.20 -10.43
C ALA A 226 -7.34 -5.72 -11.78
N LYS A 227 -7.39 -7.05 -11.99
CA LYS A 227 -6.99 -7.67 -13.26
C LYS A 227 -7.90 -7.24 -14.41
N GLN A 228 -9.20 -7.18 -14.19
CA GLN A 228 -10.18 -6.75 -15.18
C GLN A 228 -10.02 -5.28 -15.54
N LEU A 229 -9.81 -4.41 -14.53
CA LEU A 229 -9.59 -2.97 -14.72
C LEU A 229 -8.33 -2.70 -15.54
N ALA A 230 -7.23 -3.40 -15.27
CA ALA A 230 -6.00 -3.30 -16.05
C ALA A 230 -6.21 -3.70 -17.52
N LEU A 231 -6.96 -4.78 -17.77
CA LEU A 231 -7.31 -5.21 -19.13
C LEU A 231 -8.22 -4.18 -19.83
N MET A 232 -9.28 -3.74 -19.16
CA MET A 232 -10.23 -2.76 -19.71
C MET A 232 -9.56 -1.42 -20.02
N ARG A 233 -8.61 -0.99 -19.20
CA ARG A 233 -7.79 0.22 -19.46
C ARG A 233 -7.05 0.10 -20.79
N ARG A 234 -6.55 -1.08 -21.14
CA ARG A 234 -5.82 -1.32 -22.38
C ARG A 234 -6.77 -1.39 -23.60
N LEU A 235 -7.93 -2.01 -23.46
CA LEU A 235 -8.85 -2.30 -24.57
C LEU A 235 -9.86 -1.17 -24.83
N ALA A 236 -10.38 -0.53 -23.77
CA ALA A 236 -11.46 0.44 -23.85
C ALA A 236 -11.28 1.59 -22.83
N PRO A 237 -10.19 2.40 -22.90
CA PRO A 237 -9.83 3.37 -21.88
C PRO A 237 -10.93 4.42 -21.61
N ASN A 238 -11.55 4.94 -22.66
CA ASN A 238 -12.60 5.95 -22.52
C ASN A 238 -13.88 5.40 -21.89
N PHE A 239 -14.21 4.15 -22.19
CA PHE A 239 -15.38 3.49 -21.62
C PHE A 239 -15.20 3.28 -20.11
N ILE A 240 -14.09 2.67 -19.68
CA ILE A 240 -13.86 2.39 -18.27
C ILE A 240 -13.74 3.66 -17.44
N ASN A 241 -13.08 4.70 -17.95
CA ASN A 241 -12.99 5.99 -17.27
C ASN A 241 -14.38 6.62 -17.07
N ARG A 242 -15.24 6.56 -18.09
CA ARG A 242 -16.63 7.06 -17.97
C ARG A 242 -17.48 6.26 -16.99
N GLN A 243 -17.28 4.95 -16.91
CA GLN A 243 -17.99 4.09 -15.93
C GLN A 243 -17.56 4.46 -14.50
N LEU A 244 -16.25 4.58 -14.23
CA LEU A 244 -15.76 5.00 -12.92
C LEU A 244 -16.26 6.41 -12.56
N TRP A 245 -16.26 7.33 -13.51
CA TRP A 245 -16.84 8.67 -13.30
C TRP A 245 -18.31 8.60 -12.86
N LYS A 246 -19.13 7.84 -13.56
CA LYS A 246 -20.55 7.67 -13.18
C LYS A 246 -20.70 7.07 -11.79
N ALA A 247 -19.91 6.04 -11.46
CA ALA A 247 -19.95 5.38 -10.16
C ALA A 247 -19.51 6.31 -9.01
N SER A 248 -18.54 7.20 -9.26
CA SER A 248 -17.93 8.05 -8.24
C SER A 248 -18.56 9.43 -8.08
N ARG A 249 -19.53 9.84 -8.92
CA ARG A 249 -20.11 11.19 -8.89
C ARG A 249 -20.66 11.59 -7.52
N LYS A 250 -21.23 10.64 -6.77
CA LYS A 250 -21.80 10.87 -5.44
C LYS A 250 -20.74 11.00 -4.34
N LEU A 251 -19.51 10.57 -4.61
CA LEU A 251 -18.38 10.62 -3.68
C LEU A 251 -17.60 11.95 -3.74
N VAL A 252 -17.84 12.77 -4.78
CA VAL A 252 -17.25 14.10 -4.84
C VAL A 252 -17.92 14.97 -3.80
N PRO A 253 -17.21 15.53 -2.82
CA PRO A 253 -17.80 16.44 -1.84
C PRO A 253 -18.49 17.59 -2.58
N VAL A 254 -19.75 17.85 -2.24
CA VAL A 254 -20.41 19.07 -2.71
C VAL A 254 -19.75 20.21 -1.94
N GLY A 255 -19.05 21.08 -2.63
CA GLY A 255 -18.34 22.20 -2.01
C GLY A 255 -19.26 22.93 -1.04
N VAL A 256 -18.81 23.06 0.20
CA VAL A 256 -19.41 24.01 1.14
C VAL A 256 -19.14 25.39 0.53
N ARG A 257 -20.23 26.04 0.06
CA ARG A 257 -20.23 27.42 -0.43
C ARG A 257 -19.94 28.39 0.69
#